data_5c787f03e830c442771d33a6c0aeff1d
#
_entry.id   5c787f03e830c442771d33a6c0aeff1d
#
_cell.length_a   1.000
_cell.length_b   1.000
_cell.length_c   1.000
_cell.angle_alpha   90.00
_cell.angle_beta   90.00
_cell.angle_gamma   90.00
#
_symmetry.space_group_name_H-M   'P 1'
#
loop_
_entity.id
_entity.type
_entity.pdbx_description
1 polymer ?
#
loop_
_entity_poly.entity_id
_entity_poly.type
_entity_poly.pdbx_seq_one_letter_code
_entity_poly.pdbx_strand_id
1 'polypeptide(L)'
;LRPVRLPGPAKGLRIGLFGGSFNPAHTGHLHVAETAMKRLQLDWIWWIVARGNPLKTDHGDFHARLASAEAVAGHHPRMIVTDIEKQLGYTYSWQTLLMLSVHAPQTDFVWLMGADNMASFHHWRRWQDIARMMPIAIVARPGVGPGARNSKFARTFAKDRIPEAYAPILPELAAPAWVYLKGPLDPSSSTAIRKAEA
;
A
#
# COMPACT_ATOMS: atom_id res chain seq x y z
N LEU A 1 -6.39 22.99 14.77
CA LEU A 1 -6.20 21.69 14.11
C LEU A 1 -6.72 20.62 15.04
N ARG A 2 -7.69 19.81 14.60
CA ARG A 2 -8.11 18.65 15.39
C ARG A 2 -6.91 17.71 15.53
N PRO A 3 -6.63 17.16 16.74
CA PRO A 3 -5.57 16.19 16.90
C PRO A 3 -5.87 14.97 16.02
N VAL A 4 -4.95 14.63 15.11
CA VAL A 4 -5.06 13.43 14.28
C VAL A 4 -4.69 12.23 15.16
N ARG A 5 -5.62 11.30 15.31
CA ARG A 5 -5.33 10.04 15.99
C ARG A 5 -4.74 9.06 14.98
N LEU A 6 -3.52 8.61 15.24
CA LEU A 6 -2.90 7.56 14.43
C LEU A 6 -3.64 6.22 14.58
N PRO A 7 -3.67 5.38 13.56
CA PRO A 7 -4.35 4.07 13.60
C PRO A 7 -3.83 3.15 14.72
N GLY A 8 -2.54 3.25 15.06
CA GLY A 8 -1.92 2.39 16.04
C GLY A 8 -0.58 2.92 16.55
N PRO A 9 0.23 2.08 17.22
CA PRO A 9 1.56 2.43 17.68
C PRO A 9 2.45 2.78 16.48
N ALA A 10 3.29 3.81 16.62
CA ALA A 10 4.08 4.32 15.52
C ALA A 10 5.54 4.59 15.87
N LYS A 11 5.81 5.23 17.00
CA LYS A 11 7.14 5.73 17.36
C LYS A 11 8.21 4.62 17.40
N GLY A 12 9.25 4.79 16.60
CA GLY A 12 10.39 3.87 16.54
C GLY A 12 10.08 2.53 15.86
N LEU A 13 8.96 2.45 15.12
CA LEU A 13 8.52 1.23 14.46
C LEU A 13 8.65 1.33 12.94
N ARG A 14 8.80 0.16 12.29
CA ARG A 14 8.77 -0.01 10.84
C ARG A 14 7.35 -0.38 10.42
N ILE A 15 6.67 0.51 9.72
CA ILE A 15 5.25 0.35 9.38
C ILE A 15 5.03 0.36 7.88
N GLY A 16 4.41 -0.71 7.38
CA GLY A 16 3.93 -0.76 6.01
C GLY A 16 2.57 -0.06 5.89
N LEU A 17 2.47 0.89 4.98
CA LEU A 17 1.21 1.56 4.63
C LEU A 17 0.65 0.91 3.37
N PHE A 18 -0.43 0.16 3.49
CA PHE A 18 -1.05 -0.58 2.40
C PHE A 18 -2.38 0.04 2.01
N GLY A 19 -2.35 0.94 1.02
CA GLY A 19 -3.53 1.61 0.51
C GLY A 19 -4.23 0.85 -0.60
N GLY A 20 -5.55 0.81 -0.56
CA GLY A 20 -6.34 0.16 -1.60
C GLY A 20 -7.82 0.50 -1.54
N SER A 21 -8.52 0.26 -2.67
CA SER A 21 -9.98 0.34 -2.69
C SER A 21 -10.62 -0.82 -1.92
N PHE A 22 -9.98 -2.00 -1.93
CA PHE A 22 -10.46 -3.25 -1.29
C PHE A 22 -11.93 -3.54 -1.62
N ASN A 23 -12.24 -3.65 -2.90
CA ASN A 23 -13.61 -3.79 -3.41
C ASN A 23 -13.83 -5.13 -4.16
N PRO A 24 -14.05 -6.26 -3.44
CA PRO A 24 -13.75 -6.47 -2.04
C PRO A 24 -12.26 -6.73 -1.77
N ALA A 25 -11.86 -6.73 -0.50
CA ALA A 25 -10.58 -7.31 -0.07
C ALA A 25 -10.60 -8.84 -0.26
N HIS A 26 -9.43 -9.45 -0.46
CA HIS A 26 -9.30 -10.89 -0.69
C HIS A 26 -7.90 -11.39 -0.28
N THR A 27 -7.72 -12.71 -0.30
CA THR A 27 -6.45 -13.37 0.10
C THR A 27 -5.23 -12.83 -0.65
N GLY A 28 -5.36 -12.44 -1.91
CA GLY A 28 -4.25 -11.81 -2.66
C GLY A 28 -3.80 -10.46 -2.08
N HIS A 29 -4.67 -9.71 -1.41
CA HIS A 29 -4.25 -8.52 -0.66
C HIS A 29 -3.52 -8.91 0.62
N LEU A 30 -4.02 -9.92 1.34
CA LEU A 30 -3.35 -10.44 2.54
C LEU A 30 -1.96 -10.98 2.18
N HIS A 31 -1.85 -11.72 1.10
CA HIS A 31 -0.57 -12.23 0.61
C HIS A 31 0.45 -11.10 0.32
N VAL A 32 0.02 -9.99 -0.29
CA VAL A 32 0.88 -8.81 -0.50
C VAL A 32 1.37 -8.26 0.86
N ALA A 33 0.46 -8.11 1.80
CA ALA A 33 0.77 -7.58 3.13
C ALA A 33 1.74 -8.51 3.90
N GLU A 34 1.46 -9.80 3.98
CA GLU A 34 2.30 -10.78 4.67
C GLU A 34 3.69 -10.90 4.03
N THR A 35 3.77 -10.92 2.69
CA THR A 35 5.04 -10.93 1.97
C THR A 35 5.85 -9.70 2.31
N ALA A 36 5.27 -8.51 2.27
CA ALA A 36 5.95 -7.27 2.62
C ALA A 36 6.40 -7.28 4.09
N MET A 37 5.51 -7.68 5.02
CA MET A 37 5.82 -7.75 6.45
C MET A 37 7.05 -8.62 6.71
N LYS A 38 7.09 -9.82 6.13
CA LYS A 38 8.19 -10.76 6.29
C LYS A 38 9.49 -10.28 5.65
N ARG A 39 9.40 -9.81 4.39
CA ARG A 39 10.60 -9.46 3.59
C ARG A 39 11.26 -8.15 4.02
N LEU A 40 10.47 -7.21 4.52
CA LEU A 40 10.93 -5.90 5.01
C LEU A 40 11.11 -5.87 6.54
N GLN A 41 10.80 -6.96 7.24
CA GLN A 41 10.85 -7.04 8.70
C GLN A 41 10.02 -5.93 9.37
N LEU A 42 8.78 -5.71 8.86
CA LEU A 42 7.90 -4.69 9.40
C LEU A 42 7.30 -5.12 10.74
N ASP A 43 7.17 -4.16 11.64
CA ASP A 43 6.49 -4.36 12.94
C ASP A 43 4.98 -4.40 12.77
N TRP A 44 4.43 -3.51 11.93
CA TRP A 44 3.00 -3.38 11.66
C TRP A 44 2.71 -3.13 10.18
N ILE A 45 1.49 -3.45 9.76
CA ILE A 45 0.91 -2.97 8.51
C ILE A 45 -0.41 -2.27 8.81
N TRP A 46 -0.56 -1.05 8.30
CA TRP A 46 -1.82 -0.33 8.31
C TRP A 46 -2.48 -0.41 6.92
N TRP A 47 -3.63 -1.07 6.89
CA TRP A 47 -4.46 -1.15 5.69
C TRP A 47 -5.31 0.10 5.60
N ILE A 48 -5.01 0.97 4.66
CA ILE A 48 -5.70 2.25 4.48
C ILE A 48 -6.79 2.06 3.43
N VAL A 49 -8.05 1.97 3.87
CA VAL A 49 -9.19 1.84 2.96
C VAL A 49 -9.44 3.18 2.29
N ALA A 50 -9.24 3.26 0.98
CA ALA A 50 -9.40 4.48 0.23
C ALA A 50 -10.85 5.01 0.34
N ARG A 51 -11.01 6.30 0.65
CA ARG A 51 -12.33 6.95 0.69
C ARG A 51 -13.04 6.81 -0.64
N GLY A 52 -12.34 7.01 -1.74
CA GLY A 52 -12.76 6.78 -3.12
C GLY A 52 -11.52 6.77 -4.01
N ASN A 53 -11.60 6.16 -5.19
CA ASN A 53 -10.50 6.17 -6.14
C ASN A 53 -10.86 7.06 -7.34
N PRO A 54 -10.30 8.28 -7.48
CA PRO A 54 -10.64 9.20 -8.57
C PRO A 54 -10.44 8.61 -9.98
N LEU A 55 -9.71 7.49 -10.08
CA LEU A 55 -9.45 6.78 -11.35
C LEU A 55 -10.49 5.70 -11.66
N LYS A 56 -11.49 5.51 -10.78
CA LYS A 56 -12.54 4.49 -10.96
C LYS A 56 -13.92 5.16 -10.93
N THR A 57 -14.84 4.69 -11.74
CA THR A 57 -16.24 5.14 -11.77
C THR A 57 -17.11 4.39 -10.76
N ASP A 58 -16.75 3.12 -10.47
CA ASP A 58 -17.43 2.30 -9.47
C ASP A 58 -16.51 2.11 -8.26
N HIS A 59 -16.96 2.62 -7.12
CA HIS A 59 -16.22 2.57 -5.85
C HIS A 59 -16.76 1.50 -4.90
N GLY A 60 -17.96 0.97 -5.13
CA GLY A 60 -18.69 0.17 -4.16
C GLY A 60 -18.98 0.92 -2.84
N ASP A 61 -19.81 0.35 -2.00
CA ASP A 61 -20.07 0.94 -0.68
C ASP A 61 -18.81 0.95 0.20
N PHE A 62 -18.53 2.11 0.80
CA PHE A 62 -17.33 2.27 1.65
C PHE A 62 -17.34 1.33 2.85
N HIS A 63 -18.49 1.17 3.51
CA HIS A 63 -18.59 0.31 4.71
C HIS A 63 -18.43 -1.16 4.36
N ALA A 64 -18.98 -1.60 3.21
CA ALA A 64 -18.75 -2.95 2.73
C ALA A 64 -17.27 -3.21 2.41
N ARG A 65 -16.56 -2.23 1.83
CA ARG A 65 -15.12 -2.34 1.56
C ARG A 65 -14.28 -2.38 2.84
N LEU A 66 -14.64 -1.56 3.83
CA LEU A 66 -14.00 -1.55 5.15
C LEU A 66 -14.20 -2.91 5.84
N ALA A 67 -15.44 -3.39 5.91
CA ALA A 67 -15.77 -4.68 6.51
C ALA A 67 -15.05 -5.85 5.82
N SER A 68 -14.95 -5.84 4.48
CA SER A 68 -14.21 -6.87 3.77
C SER A 68 -12.70 -6.84 4.07
N ALA A 69 -12.12 -5.65 4.25
CA ALA A 69 -10.72 -5.52 4.64
C ALA A 69 -10.49 -6.01 6.08
N GLU A 70 -11.41 -5.70 7.00
CA GLU A 70 -11.39 -6.21 8.38
C GLU A 70 -11.54 -7.73 8.44
N ALA A 71 -12.42 -8.32 7.62
CA ALA A 71 -12.59 -9.77 7.56
C ALA A 71 -11.31 -10.48 7.06
N VAL A 72 -10.57 -9.87 6.13
CA VAL A 72 -9.35 -10.45 5.57
C VAL A 72 -8.12 -10.23 6.45
N ALA A 73 -7.94 -9.04 7.00
CA ALA A 73 -6.74 -8.64 7.72
C ALA A 73 -6.91 -8.63 9.25
N GLY A 74 -8.13 -8.49 9.75
CA GLY A 74 -8.41 -8.20 11.16
C GLY A 74 -8.03 -9.29 12.16
N HIS A 75 -7.78 -10.51 11.72
CA HIS A 75 -7.31 -11.60 12.58
C HIS A 75 -5.78 -11.62 12.75
N HIS A 76 -5.04 -10.84 11.95
CA HIS A 76 -3.59 -10.79 12.05
C HIS A 76 -3.17 -9.82 13.17
N PRO A 77 -2.40 -10.26 14.19
CA PRO A 77 -2.12 -9.47 15.39
C PRO A 77 -1.31 -8.18 15.14
N ARG A 78 -0.70 -8.05 13.97
CA ARG A 78 0.13 -6.90 13.58
C ARG A 78 -0.38 -6.19 12.32
N MET A 79 -1.68 -6.32 12.02
CA MET A 79 -2.34 -5.58 10.95
C MET A 79 -3.49 -4.76 11.51
N ILE A 80 -3.60 -3.52 11.09
CA ILE A 80 -4.66 -2.59 11.49
C ILE A 80 -5.35 -2.11 10.23
N VAL A 81 -6.66 -2.29 10.15
CA VAL A 81 -7.48 -1.70 9.10
C VAL A 81 -7.97 -0.33 9.57
N THR A 82 -7.87 0.67 8.71
CA THR A 82 -8.21 2.06 9.06
C THR A 82 -8.96 2.76 7.95
N ASP A 83 -9.91 3.58 8.34
CA ASP A 83 -10.68 4.49 7.51
C ASP A 83 -10.16 5.94 7.59
N ILE A 84 -8.88 6.12 7.92
CA ILE A 84 -8.26 7.42 8.18
C ILE A 84 -8.48 8.44 7.05
N GLU A 85 -8.47 8.01 5.79
CA GLU A 85 -8.76 8.90 4.66
C GLU A 85 -10.19 9.47 4.73
N LYS A 86 -11.17 8.64 5.14
CA LYS A 86 -12.55 9.09 5.34
C LYS A 86 -12.66 10.03 6.53
N GLN A 87 -12.01 9.72 7.65
CA GLN A 87 -12.02 10.57 8.85
C GLN A 87 -11.45 11.96 8.56
N LEU A 88 -10.38 12.03 7.76
CA LEU A 88 -9.71 13.29 7.40
C LEU A 88 -10.32 13.99 6.18
N GLY A 89 -11.26 13.36 5.49
CA GLY A 89 -11.83 13.89 4.26
C GLY A 89 -10.85 13.90 3.08
N TYR A 90 -9.76 13.12 3.14
CA TYR A 90 -8.77 13.05 2.08
C TYR A 90 -9.24 12.15 0.94
N THR A 91 -8.86 12.53 -0.28
CA THR A 91 -9.22 11.80 -1.51
C THR A 91 -7.98 11.20 -2.18
N TYR A 92 -6.82 11.79 -1.95
CA TYR A 92 -5.58 11.40 -2.62
C TYR A 92 -4.57 10.88 -1.60
N SER A 93 -3.98 9.73 -1.89
CA SER A 93 -3.01 9.06 -1.00
C SER A 93 -1.86 9.98 -0.56
N TRP A 94 -1.36 10.87 -1.44
CA TRP A 94 -0.29 11.79 -1.06
C TRP A 94 -0.64 12.68 0.16
N GLN A 95 -1.92 13.02 0.35
CA GLN A 95 -2.38 13.83 1.50
C GLN A 95 -2.25 13.03 2.80
N THR A 96 -2.69 11.77 2.76
CA THR A 96 -2.61 10.85 3.90
C THR A 96 -1.15 10.56 4.26
N LEU A 97 -0.32 10.28 3.27
CA LEU A 97 1.09 9.97 3.49
C LEU A 97 1.85 11.17 4.05
N LEU A 98 1.61 12.37 3.53
CA LEU A 98 2.19 13.61 4.07
C LEU A 98 1.77 13.83 5.53
N MET A 99 0.49 13.66 5.83
CA MET A 99 -0.03 13.80 7.19
C MET A 99 0.66 12.80 8.14
N LEU A 100 0.75 11.53 7.75
CA LEU A 100 1.40 10.50 8.57
C LEU A 100 2.89 10.81 8.81
N SER A 101 3.62 11.22 7.77
CA SER A 101 5.04 11.58 7.88
C SER A 101 5.27 12.76 8.84
N VAL A 102 4.37 13.76 8.84
CA VAL A 102 4.46 14.93 9.72
C VAL A 102 4.10 14.59 11.16
N HIS A 103 3.07 13.74 11.39
CA HIS A 103 2.59 13.42 12.73
C HIS A 103 3.34 12.27 13.41
N ALA A 104 4.07 11.47 12.65
CA ALA A 104 4.89 10.38 13.17
C ALA A 104 6.32 10.40 12.58
N PRO A 105 7.11 11.47 12.82
CA PRO A 105 8.42 11.65 12.18
C PRO A 105 9.49 10.65 12.66
N GLN A 106 9.22 9.90 13.71
CA GLN A 106 10.09 8.86 14.26
C GLN A 106 9.65 7.44 13.85
N THR A 107 8.91 7.32 12.74
CA THR A 107 8.39 6.05 12.22
C THR A 107 8.96 5.81 10.83
N ASP A 108 9.47 4.61 10.62
CA ASP A 108 9.99 4.18 9.32
C ASP A 108 8.83 3.65 8.46
N PHE A 109 8.18 4.56 7.75
CA PHE A 109 7.07 4.21 6.86
C PHE A 109 7.56 3.69 5.52
N VAL A 110 6.89 2.63 5.02
CA VAL A 110 7.06 2.11 3.67
C VAL A 110 5.70 2.03 2.99
N TRP A 111 5.57 2.65 1.80
CA TRP A 111 4.37 2.47 0.98
C TRP A 111 4.38 1.12 0.29
N LEU A 112 3.31 0.33 0.48
CA LEU A 112 3.16 -1.00 -0.08
C LEU A 112 2.17 -0.99 -1.25
N MET A 113 2.51 -1.64 -2.36
CA MET A 113 1.57 -1.87 -3.45
C MET A 113 1.83 -3.19 -4.16
N GLY A 114 0.77 -3.77 -4.74
CA GLY A 114 0.91 -4.87 -5.68
C GLY A 114 1.49 -4.39 -7.03
N ALA A 115 2.11 -5.28 -7.76
CA ALA A 115 2.71 -4.98 -9.05
C ALA A 115 1.69 -4.52 -10.11
N ASP A 116 0.43 -4.88 -9.97
CA ASP A 116 -0.68 -4.39 -10.79
C ASP A 116 -0.86 -2.86 -10.68
N ASN A 117 -0.70 -2.30 -9.49
CA ASN A 117 -0.77 -0.85 -9.26
C ASN A 117 0.47 -0.12 -9.79
N MET A 118 1.63 -0.77 -9.82
CA MET A 118 2.87 -0.17 -10.31
C MET A 118 2.74 0.33 -11.76
N ALA A 119 2.02 -0.39 -12.62
CA ALA A 119 1.83 -0.02 -14.02
C ALA A 119 1.06 1.31 -14.17
N SER A 120 0.09 1.58 -13.28
CA SER A 120 -0.78 2.75 -13.30
C SER A 120 -0.42 3.82 -12.27
N PHE A 121 0.58 3.60 -11.43
CA PHE A 121 0.97 4.49 -10.35
C PHE A 121 1.27 5.92 -10.83
N HIS A 122 1.81 6.08 -12.03
CA HIS A 122 2.09 7.38 -12.63
C HIS A 122 0.83 8.22 -12.98
N HIS A 123 -0.36 7.65 -12.88
CA HIS A 123 -1.62 8.38 -12.99
C HIS A 123 -2.12 8.91 -11.64
N TRP A 124 -1.49 8.50 -10.53
CA TRP A 124 -1.87 8.99 -9.22
C TRP A 124 -1.43 10.44 -9.05
N ARG A 125 -2.30 11.24 -8.46
CA ARG A 125 -1.97 12.65 -8.22
C ARG A 125 -0.72 12.77 -7.35
N ARG A 126 0.26 13.54 -7.82
CA ARG A 126 1.55 13.76 -7.14
C ARG A 126 2.35 12.47 -6.87
N TRP A 127 2.26 11.50 -7.76
CA TRP A 127 2.92 10.20 -7.61
C TRP A 127 4.45 10.29 -7.39
N GLN A 128 5.10 11.28 -8.00
CA GLN A 128 6.54 11.51 -7.82
C GLN A 128 6.84 12.01 -6.39
N ASP A 129 5.96 12.82 -5.82
CA ASP A 129 6.12 13.30 -4.45
C ASP A 129 5.90 12.15 -3.45
N ILE A 130 4.97 11.24 -3.72
CA ILE A 130 4.81 10.01 -2.93
C ILE A 130 6.14 9.24 -2.92
N ALA A 131 6.76 9.03 -4.09
CA ALA A 131 8.02 8.29 -4.20
C ALA A 131 9.20 8.99 -3.51
N ARG A 132 9.17 10.32 -3.41
CA ARG A 132 10.19 11.11 -2.70
C ARG A 132 9.91 11.27 -1.21
N MET A 133 8.73 10.93 -0.76
CA MET A 133 8.29 11.10 0.63
C MET A 133 8.66 9.91 1.50
N MET A 134 8.53 8.70 0.94
CA MET A 134 8.84 7.47 1.66
C MET A 134 9.25 6.34 0.71
N PRO A 135 10.02 5.36 1.22
CA PRO A 135 10.36 4.16 0.44
C PRO A 135 9.13 3.39 -0.04
N ILE A 136 9.26 2.69 -1.17
CA ILE A 136 8.16 1.94 -1.79
C ILE A 136 8.56 0.48 -1.94
N ALA A 137 7.69 -0.44 -1.52
CA ALA A 137 7.83 -1.86 -1.80
C ALA A 137 6.72 -2.33 -2.75
N ILE A 138 7.14 -2.98 -3.84
CA ILE A 138 6.25 -3.56 -4.83
C ILE A 138 6.27 -5.08 -4.65
N VAL A 139 5.13 -5.69 -4.44
CA VAL A 139 5.01 -7.15 -4.33
C VAL A 139 4.47 -7.72 -5.64
N ALA A 140 5.12 -8.75 -6.16
CA ALA A 140 4.71 -9.45 -7.37
C ALA A 140 3.28 -9.97 -7.27
N ARG A 141 2.54 -9.93 -8.39
CA ARG A 141 1.18 -10.48 -8.51
C ARG A 141 1.03 -11.28 -9.80
N PRO A 142 0.13 -12.30 -9.81
CA PRO A 142 -0.17 -13.06 -11.02
C PRO A 142 -0.67 -12.17 -12.14
N GLY A 143 -0.38 -12.55 -13.38
CA GLY A 143 -0.88 -11.85 -14.58
C GLY A 143 -0.23 -10.50 -14.85
N VAL A 144 0.65 -10.04 -13.97
CA VAL A 144 1.42 -8.81 -14.19
C VAL A 144 2.68 -9.14 -14.99
N GLY A 145 2.62 -8.87 -16.28
CA GLY A 145 3.72 -9.14 -17.21
C GLY A 145 4.96 -8.24 -16.96
N PRO A 146 6.02 -8.45 -17.76
CA PRO A 146 7.27 -7.65 -17.70
C PRO A 146 7.05 -6.14 -17.81
N GLY A 147 5.94 -5.72 -18.43
CA GLY A 147 5.59 -4.31 -18.60
C GLY A 147 5.46 -3.52 -17.28
N ALA A 148 5.08 -4.15 -16.18
CA ALA A 148 5.03 -3.46 -14.89
C ALA A 148 6.44 -3.02 -14.45
N ARG A 149 7.44 -3.86 -14.65
CA ARG A 149 8.84 -3.54 -14.34
C ARG A 149 9.44 -2.47 -15.28
N ASN A 150 8.81 -2.22 -16.40
CA ASN A 150 9.13 -1.16 -17.36
C ASN A 150 8.18 0.04 -17.27
N SER A 151 7.36 0.11 -16.20
CA SER A 151 6.43 1.21 -15.98
C SER A 151 7.14 2.58 -15.93
N LYS A 152 6.38 3.66 -16.11
CA LYS A 152 6.91 5.02 -16.01
C LYS A 152 7.57 5.26 -14.65
N PHE A 153 6.98 4.71 -13.56
CA PHE A 153 7.57 4.76 -12.22
C PHE A 153 8.95 4.08 -12.19
N ALA A 154 9.05 2.83 -12.65
CA ALA A 154 10.30 2.08 -12.62
C ALA A 154 11.42 2.75 -13.42
N ARG A 155 11.10 3.38 -14.55
CA ARG A 155 12.07 4.12 -15.37
C ARG A 155 12.48 5.43 -14.71
N THR A 156 11.53 6.16 -14.12
CA THR A 156 11.83 7.46 -13.48
C THR A 156 12.74 7.29 -12.26
N PHE A 157 12.50 6.25 -11.46
CA PHE A 157 13.26 5.95 -10.25
C PHE A 157 14.18 4.72 -10.41
N ALA A 158 14.71 4.50 -11.60
CA ALA A 158 15.55 3.32 -11.88
C ALA A 158 16.81 3.25 -11.01
N LYS A 159 17.40 4.41 -10.70
CA LYS A 159 18.61 4.52 -9.87
C LYS A 159 18.36 4.28 -8.38
N ASP A 160 17.12 4.44 -7.97
CA ASP A 160 16.68 4.34 -6.56
C ASP A 160 16.17 2.93 -6.23
N ARG A 161 16.28 2.01 -7.17
CA ARG A 161 15.90 0.61 -6.97
C ARG A 161 17.02 -0.13 -6.25
N ILE A 162 16.67 -0.74 -5.11
CA ILE A 162 17.59 -1.65 -4.41
C ILE A 162 17.36 -3.11 -4.85
N PRO A 163 18.40 -3.96 -4.81
CA PRO A 163 18.25 -5.40 -4.99
C PRO A 163 17.37 -6.02 -3.92
N GLU A 164 16.62 -7.04 -4.28
CA GLU A 164 15.68 -7.73 -3.37
C GLU A 164 16.35 -8.31 -2.12
N ALA A 165 17.63 -8.69 -2.22
CA ALA A 165 18.42 -9.17 -1.08
C ALA A 165 18.56 -8.12 0.03
N TYR A 166 18.46 -6.84 -0.30
CA TYR A 166 18.52 -5.73 0.67
C TYR A 166 17.14 -5.24 1.12
N ALA A 167 16.07 -5.98 0.82
CA ALA A 167 14.72 -5.60 1.23
C ALA A 167 14.58 -5.28 2.74
N PRO A 168 15.24 -6.00 3.68
CA PRO A 168 15.11 -5.71 5.11
C PRO A 168 15.56 -4.31 5.54
N ILE A 169 16.45 -3.66 4.79
CA ILE A 169 16.92 -2.31 5.13
C ILE A 169 16.07 -1.20 4.49
N LEU A 170 15.15 -1.54 3.57
CA LEU A 170 14.35 -0.54 2.86
C LEU A 170 13.64 0.46 3.79
N PRO A 171 13.03 0.03 4.93
CA PRO A 171 12.33 0.97 5.82
C PRO A 171 13.21 2.09 6.37
N GLU A 172 14.51 1.85 6.51
CA GLU A 172 15.49 2.80 7.08
C GLU A 172 16.12 3.70 6.02
N LEU A 173 15.87 3.43 4.75
CA LEU A 173 16.47 4.21 3.67
C LEU A 173 15.72 5.54 3.47
N ALA A 174 16.51 6.58 3.19
CA ALA A 174 15.93 7.84 2.72
C ALA A 174 15.25 7.64 1.37
N ALA A 175 14.06 8.22 1.20
CA ALA A 175 13.40 8.26 -0.11
C ALA A 175 14.10 9.27 -1.05
N PRO A 176 14.08 9.02 -2.37
CA PRO A 176 13.42 7.88 -3.01
C PRO A 176 14.25 6.60 -2.90
N ALA A 177 13.59 5.51 -2.53
CA ALA A 177 14.13 4.16 -2.54
C ALA A 177 13.00 3.17 -2.81
N TRP A 178 13.24 2.10 -3.57
CA TRP A 178 12.20 1.10 -3.80
C TRP A 178 12.75 -0.28 -4.09
N VAL A 179 11.93 -1.30 -3.80
CA VAL A 179 12.25 -2.71 -4.04
C VAL A 179 11.11 -3.41 -4.76
N TYR A 180 11.44 -4.39 -5.59
CA TYR A 180 10.49 -5.33 -6.19
C TYR A 180 10.67 -6.70 -5.56
N LEU A 181 9.68 -7.13 -4.78
CA LEU A 181 9.66 -8.40 -4.07
C LEU A 181 9.01 -9.47 -4.95
N LYS A 182 9.76 -10.49 -5.28
CA LYS A 182 9.29 -11.71 -5.93
C LYS A 182 8.84 -12.69 -4.85
N GLY A 183 8.00 -13.66 -5.22
CA GLY A 183 7.57 -14.70 -4.30
C GLY A 183 6.46 -15.56 -4.92
N PRO A 184 5.90 -16.46 -4.12
CA PRO A 184 4.68 -17.18 -4.52
C PRO A 184 3.61 -16.19 -4.94
N LEU A 185 2.74 -16.59 -5.87
CA LEU A 185 1.70 -15.73 -6.41
C LEU A 185 0.34 -16.22 -5.95
N ASP A 186 -0.50 -15.32 -5.43
CA ASP A 186 -1.90 -15.60 -5.12
C ASP A 186 -2.78 -15.10 -6.27
N PRO A 187 -3.58 -15.99 -6.92
CA PRO A 187 -4.37 -15.65 -8.10
C PRO A 187 -5.61 -14.80 -7.84
N SER A 188 -5.96 -14.54 -6.60
CA SER A 188 -7.18 -13.82 -6.24
C SER A 188 -7.20 -12.39 -6.78
N SER A 189 -8.36 -11.96 -7.28
CA SER A 189 -8.57 -10.58 -7.74
C SER A 189 -9.97 -10.09 -7.44
N SER A 190 -10.10 -8.83 -7.01
CA SER A 190 -11.40 -8.19 -6.75
C SER A 190 -12.32 -8.21 -7.97
N THR A 191 -11.76 -8.07 -9.18
CA THR A 191 -12.55 -8.11 -10.43
C THR A 191 -13.13 -9.50 -10.67
N ALA A 192 -12.36 -10.57 -10.43
CA ALA A 192 -12.85 -11.93 -10.58
C ALA A 192 -13.96 -12.24 -9.56
N ILE A 193 -13.79 -11.80 -8.31
CA ILE A 193 -14.81 -11.99 -7.26
C ILE A 193 -16.11 -11.29 -7.65
N ARG A 194 -16.09 -10.01 -8.00
CA ARG A 194 -17.31 -9.28 -8.41
C ARG A 194 -18.01 -9.89 -9.62
N LYS A 195 -17.26 -10.47 -10.57
CA LYS A 195 -17.85 -11.16 -11.72
C LYS A 195 -18.51 -12.48 -11.37
N ALA A 196 -18.09 -13.12 -10.29
CA ALA A 196 -18.69 -14.38 -9.83
C ALA A 196 -19.96 -14.15 -8.98
N GLU A 197 -20.14 -12.95 -8.44
CA GLU A 197 -21.27 -12.53 -7.60
C GLU A 197 -22.37 -11.80 -8.40
N ALA A 198 -22.11 -11.44 -9.66
CA ALA A 198 -23.05 -10.74 -10.55
C ALA A 198 -23.85 -11.68 -11.45
#